data_b7af058a96fe21d71bc8a1213b58d28b
#
_entry.id   b7af058a96fe21d71bc8a1213b58d28b
#
_cell.length_a   1.000
_cell.length_b   1.000
_cell.length_c   1.000
_cell.angle_alpha   90.00
_cell.angle_beta   90.00
_cell.angle_gamma   90.00
#
_symmetry.space_group_name_H-M   'P 1'
#
loop_
_entity.id
_entity.type
_entity.pdbx_description
1 polymer ?
#
loop_
_entity_poly.entity_id
_entity_poly.type
_entity_poly.pdbx_seq_one_letter_code
_entity_poly.pdbx_strand_id
1 'polypeptide(L)'
;MRKISGCALALGFALTVAGAAAQSPADRQFPPEQVAKGADIYAQHCATCHGNRMANPPWAIDLATFPRDSRARFVDSVTNGVRNMPPWDDVLKSDDIAALWAYLVVGERKQ
;
A
#
# COMPACT_ATOMS: atom_id res chain seq x y z
N MET A 1 50.27 -25.11 49.23
CA MET A 1 48.84 -24.90 49.03
C MET A 1 48.63 -23.63 48.22
N ARG A 2 48.38 -23.77 46.93
CA ARG A 2 48.12 -22.63 46.06
C ARG A 2 46.64 -22.66 45.67
N LYS A 3 45.90 -21.62 46.08
CA LYS A 3 44.55 -21.40 45.67
C LYS A 3 44.52 -20.74 44.31
N ILE A 4 43.97 -21.41 43.30
CA ILE A 4 43.75 -20.86 41.98
C ILE A 4 42.33 -20.26 41.96
N SER A 5 42.24 -18.94 42.01
CA SER A 5 40.94 -18.23 41.78
C SER A 5 40.66 -18.21 40.30
N GLY A 6 39.68 -19.00 39.89
CA GLY A 6 39.12 -18.97 38.53
C GLY A 6 38.23 -17.74 38.35
N CYS A 7 38.66 -16.82 37.49
CA CYS A 7 37.85 -15.70 37.05
C CYS A 7 36.93 -16.20 35.91
N ALA A 8 35.67 -16.41 36.19
CA ALA A 8 34.69 -16.74 35.16
C ALA A 8 34.25 -15.45 34.47
N LEU A 9 34.72 -15.24 33.23
CA LEU A 9 34.17 -14.23 32.33
C LEU A 9 32.80 -14.71 31.81
N ALA A 10 31.75 -14.12 32.33
CA ALA A 10 30.41 -14.27 31.74
C ALA A 10 30.33 -13.36 30.51
N LEU A 11 30.43 -13.92 29.30
CA LEU A 11 30.06 -13.22 28.07
C LEU A 11 28.53 -13.07 28.07
N GLY A 12 28.06 -11.87 28.38
CA GLY A 12 26.65 -11.50 28.16
C GLY A 12 26.37 -11.35 26.68
N PHE A 13 25.64 -12.32 26.12
CA PHE A 13 25.12 -12.21 24.75
C PHE A 13 23.90 -11.27 24.79
N ALA A 14 24.08 -10.03 24.37
CA ALA A 14 22.98 -9.09 24.20
C ALA A 14 22.19 -9.50 22.94
N LEU A 15 21.05 -10.16 23.11
CA LEU A 15 20.09 -10.34 22.05
C LEU A 15 19.45 -8.98 21.75
N THR A 16 19.88 -8.35 20.68
CA THR A 16 19.16 -7.22 20.08
C THR A 16 17.93 -7.77 19.38
N VAL A 17 16.79 -7.69 20.03
CA VAL A 17 15.50 -7.94 19.39
C VAL A 17 15.25 -6.76 18.44
N ALA A 18 15.52 -6.95 17.17
CA ALA A 18 15.08 -6.03 16.13
C ALA A 18 13.54 -6.08 16.11
N GLY A 19 12.90 -5.04 16.64
CA GLY A 19 11.46 -4.90 16.62
C GLY A 19 10.97 -4.82 15.17
N ALA A 20 10.36 -5.89 14.65
CA ALA A 20 9.66 -5.84 13.39
C ALA A 20 8.47 -4.88 13.55
N ALA A 21 8.43 -3.80 12.74
CA ALA A 21 7.29 -2.90 12.70
C ALA A 21 6.03 -3.71 12.34
N ALA A 22 4.99 -3.61 13.18
CA ALA A 22 3.72 -4.30 12.94
C ALA A 22 3.07 -3.74 11.68
N GLN A 23 2.79 -4.61 10.69
CA GLN A 23 2.06 -4.25 9.48
C GLN A 23 0.57 -4.06 9.80
N SER A 24 -0.05 -3.04 9.18
CA SER A 24 -1.50 -2.84 9.29
C SER A 24 -2.27 -4.02 8.66
N PRO A 25 -3.55 -4.26 9.04
CA PRO A 25 -4.37 -5.25 8.37
C PRO A 25 -4.48 -5.06 6.86
N ALA A 26 -4.53 -3.82 6.38
CA ALA A 26 -4.57 -3.50 4.96
C ALA A 26 -3.26 -3.88 4.25
N ASP A 27 -2.11 -3.65 4.88
CA ASP A 27 -0.80 -4.06 4.35
C ASP A 27 -0.65 -5.57 4.19
N ARG A 28 -1.31 -6.35 5.04
CA ARG A 28 -1.30 -7.82 4.97
C ARG A 28 -2.25 -8.39 3.93
N GLN A 29 -3.21 -7.59 3.45
CA GLN A 29 -4.22 -8.02 2.49
C GLN A 29 -3.66 -8.13 1.06
N PHE A 30 -2.66 -7.32 0.73
CA PHE A 30 -2.09 -7.25 -0.62
C PHE A 30 -0.58 -7.38 -0.60
N PRO A 31 0.00 -8.13 -1.56
CA PRO A 31 1.44 -8.17 -1.74
C PRO A 31 2.02 -6.77 -2.02
N PRO A 32 3.20 -6.43 -1.47
CA PRO A 32 3.82 -5.12 -1.70
C PRO A 32 4.05 -4.78 -3.17
N GLU A 33 4.40 -5.76 -3.99
CA GLU A 33 4.58 -5.60 -5.43
C GLU A 33 3.29 -5.26 -6.16
N GLN A 34 2.14 -5.77 -5.70
CA GLN A 34 0.84 -5.43 -6.25
C GLN A 34 0.48 -3.99 -5.93
N VAL A 35 0.74 -3.55 -4.71
CA VAL A 35 0.52 -2.16 -4.28
C VAL A 35 1.42 -1.21 -5.07
N ALA A 36 2.69 -1.54 -5.26
CA ALA A 36 3.63 -0.76 -6.04
C ALA A 36 3.20 -0.64 -7.51
N LYS A 37 2.77 -1.74 -8.13
CA LYS A 37 2.20 -1.73 -9.48
C LYS A 37 0.99 -0.80 -9.57
N GLY A 38 0.10 -0.85 -8.58
CA GLY A 38 -1.06 0.03 -8.51
C GLY A 38 -0.69 1.50 -8.38
N ALA A 39 0.33 1.83 -7.60
CA ALA A 39 0.86 3.19 -7.47
C ALA A 39 1.42 3.72 -8.80
N ASP A 40 2.14 2.90 -9.54
CA ASP A 40 2.69 3.27 -10.85
C ASP A 40 1.58 3.53 -11.88
N ILE A 41 0.59 2.66 -11.93
CA ILE A 41 -0.58 2.83 -12.82
C ILE A 41 -1.35 4.10 -12.44
N TYR A 42 -1.56 4.32 -11.15
CA TYR A 42 -2.22 5.52 -10.64
C TYR A 42 -1.49 6.80 -11.08
N ALA A 43 -0.18 6.84 -10.92
CA ALA A 43 0.64 7.99 -11.32
C ALA A 43 0.54 8.29 -12.82
N GLN A 44 0.45 7.26 -13.65
CA GLN A 44 0.39 7.40 -15.10
C GLN A 44 -0.99 7.81 -15.64
N HIS A 45 -2.07 7.29 -15.05
CA HIS A 45 -3.41 7.37 -15.63
C HIS A 45 -4.45 8.08 -14.78
N CYS A 46 -4.25 8.17 -13.49
CA CYS A 46 -5.27 8.64 -12.54
C CYS A 46 -4.92 10.00 -11.91
N ALA A 47 -3.64 10.22 -11.64
CA ALA A 47 -3.16 11.38 -10.88
C ALA A 47 -3.49 12.72 -11.54
N THR A 48 -3.58 12.78 -12.86
CA THR A 48 -3.91 14.01 -13.60
C THR A 48 -5.26 14.58 -13.17
N CYS A 49 -6.25 13.72 -12.90
CA CYS A 49 -7.58 14.11 -12.45
C CYS A 49 -7.76 13.99 -10.94
N HIS A 50 -7.22 12.91 -10.32
CA HIS A 50 -7.41 12.62 -8.90
C HIS A 50 -6.32 13.18 -7.98
N GLY A 51 -5.32 13.83 -8.55
CA GLY A 51 -4.22 14.43 -7.80
C GLY A 51 -3.11 13.45 -7.46
N ASN A 52 -1.92 14.01 -7.27
CA ASN A 52 -0.76 13.25 -6.82
C ASN A 52 -1.05 12.58 -5.48
N ARG A 53 -0.73 11.31 -5.35
CA ARG A 53 -0.94 10.57 -4.11
C ARG A 53 -2.39 10.61 -3.59
N MET A 54 -3.36 10.59 -4.50
CA MET A 54 -4.77 10.72 -4.13
C MET A 54 -5.10 12.02 -3.38
N ALA A 55 -4.28 13.05 -3.54
CA ALA A 55 -4.57 14.39 -3.02
C ALA A 55 -5.79 14.94 -3.75
N ASN A 56 -6.84 15.19 -3.03
CA ASN A 56 -8.17 15.46 -3.52
C ASN A 56 -8.31 16.83 -4.24
N PRO A 57 -8.34 16.89 -5.58
CA PRO A 57 -8.72 18.12 -6.26
C PRO A 57 -10.23 18.33 -6.22
N PRO A 58 -10.72 19.59 -6.25
CA PRO A 58 -12.14 19.91 -6.04
C PRO A 58 -13.10 19.34 -7.10
N TRP A 59 -12.59 18.90 -8.26
CA TRP A 59 -13.39 18.39 -9.38
C TRP A 59 -13.52 16.86 -9.45
N ALA A 60 -12.85 16.14 -8.58
CA ALA A 60 -12.87 14.69 -8.57
C ALA A 60 -13.27 14.14 -7.19
N ILE A 61 -13.76 12.90 -7.17
CA ILE A 61 -14.05 12.20 -5.93
C ILE A 61 -12.76 11.99 -5.13
N ASP A 62 -12.82 12.27 -3.84
CA ASP A 62 -11.73 12.00 -2.91
C ASP A 62 -11.51 10.49 -2.77
N LEU A 63 -10.45 9.98 -3.41
CA LEU A 63 -10.10 8.57 -3.35
C LEU A 63 -9.52 8.16 -1.99
N ALA A 64 -9.02 9.10 -1.21
CA ALA A 64 -8.55 8.82 0.15
C ALA A 64 -9.70 8.41 1.08
N THR A 65 -10.91 8.89 0.82
CA THR A 65 -12.13 8.57 1.57
C THR A 65 -13.02 7.54 0.88
N PHE A 66 -12.62 7.01 -0.27
CA PHE A 66 -13.40 5.98 -0.96
C PHE A 66 -13.63 4.75 -0.07
N PRO A 67 -14.87 4.22 0.03
CA PRO A 67 -15.16 3.10 0.91
C PRO A 67 -14.35 1.85 0.56
N ARG A 68 -13.62 1.31 1.53
CA ARG A 68 -12.73 0.14 1.35
C ARG A 68 -13.47 -1.19 1.21
N ASP A 69 -14.76 -1.22 1.43
CA ASP A 69 -15.67 -2.36 1.21
C ASP A 69 -16.36 -2.32 -0.17
N SER A 70 -16.17 -1.26 -0.93
CA SER A 70 -16.87 -1.01 -2.21
C SER A 70 -16.03 -1.39 -3.44
N ARG A 71 -15.31 -2.53 -3.39
CA ARG A 71 -14.46 -2.99 -4.49
C ARG A 71 -15.20 -3.13 -5.81
N ALA A 72 -16.40 -3.71 -5.80
CA ALA A 72 -17.19 -3.91 -7.01
C ALA A 72 -17.53 -2.58 -7.70
N ARG A 73 -17.90 -1.57 -6.93
CA ARG A 73 -18.16 -0.20 -7.44
C ARG A 73 -16.88 0.43 -8.01
N PHE A 74 -15.74 0.23 -7.38
CA PHE A 74 -14.46 0.71 -7.89
C PHE A 74 -14.12 0.08 -9.23
N VAL A 75 -14.18 -1.25 -9.32
CA VAL A 75 -13.91 -2.00 -10.56
C VAL A 75 -14.83 -1.57 -11.68
N ASP A 76 -16.13 -1.46 -11.41
CA ASP A 76 -17.13 -1.02 -12.40
C ASP A 76 -16.84 0.41 -12.89
N SER A 77 -16.56 1.33 -11.99
CA SER A 77 -16.28 2.72 -12.35
C SER A 77 -15.01 2.87 -13.19
N VAL A 78 -13.95 2.12 -12.90
CA VAL A 78 -12.71 2.16 -13.69
C VAL A 78 -12.91 1.47 -15.04
N THR A 79 -13.59 0.34 -15.07
CA THR A 79 -13.82 -0.43 -16.31
C THR A 79 -14.70 0.34 -17.28
N ASN A 80 -15.83 0.81 -16.80
CA ASN A 80 -16.89 1.37 -17.66
C ASN A 80 -16.94 2.90 -17.69
N GLY A 81 -16.15 3.56 -16.83
CA GLY A 81 -16.24 4.99 -16.63
C GLY A 81 -17.46 5.41 -15.79
N VAL A 82 -17.42 6.62 -15.28
CA VAL A 82 -18.54 7.23 -14.54
C VAL A 82 -18.48 8.74 -14.67
N ARG A 83 -19.58 9.36 -15.08
CA ARG A 83 -19.64 10.82 -15.33
C ARG A 83 -18.53 11.27 -16.29
N ASN A 84 -17.66 12.17 -15.85
CA ASN A 84 -16.53 12.68 -16.66
C ASN A 84 -15.29 11.78 -16.63
N MET A 85 -15.29 10.73 -15.81
CA MET A 85 -14.21 9.75 -15.82
C MET A 85 -14.41 8.78 -17.00
N PRO A 86 -13.46 8.68 -17.93
CA PRO A 86 -13.58 7.76 -19.06
C PRO A 86 -13.45 6.31 -18.62
N PRO A 87 -13.95 5.35 -19.43
CA PRO A 87 -13.67 3.93 -19.25
C PRO A 87 -12.18 3.63 -19.53
N TRP A 88 -11.63 2.68 -18.79
CA TRP A 88 -10.22 2.30 -18.86
C TRP A 88 -10.00 0.85 -19.32
N ASP A 89 -11.05 0.13 -19.70
CA ASP A 89 -11.00 -1.26 -20.10
C ASP A 89 -10.14 -1.52 -21.35
N ASP A 90 -10.02 -0.55 -22.25
CA ASP A 90 -9.11 -0.63 -23.40
C ASP A 90 -7.63 -0.51 -23.06
N VAL A 91 -7.31 0.09 -21.90
CA VAL A 91 -5.93 0.40 -21.47
C VAL A 91 -5.48 -0.52 -20.35
N LEU A 92 -6.37 -0.80 -19.40
CA LEU A 92 -6.08 -1.56 -18.19
C LEU A 92 -6.73 -2.93 -18.23
N LYS A 93 -5.93 -3.95 -17.94
CA LYS A 93 -6.43 -5.31 -17.73
C LYS A 93 -6.98 -5.49 -16.32
N SER A 94 -7.68 -6.58 -16.09
CA SER A 94 -8.25 -6.91 -14.77
C SER A 94 -7.19 -6.91 -13.65
N ASP A 95 -5.98 -7.39 -13.93
CA ASP A 95 -4.87 -7.39 -12.95
C ASP A 95 -4.36 -5.98 -12.64
N ASP A 96 -4.41 -5.08 -13.60
CA ASP A 96 -4.04 -3.68 -13.42
C ASP A 96 -5.06 -2.97 -12.52
N ILE A 97 -6.34 -3.22 -12.76
CA ILE A 97 -7.43 -2.69 -11.93
C ILE A 97 -7.38 -3.26 -10.51
N ALA A 98 -7.03 -4.55 -10.38
CA ALA A 98 -6.82 -5.17 -9.07
C ALA A 98 -5.63 -4.55 -8.32
N ALA A 99 -4.55 -4.20 -9.03
CA ALA A 99 -3.41 -3.50 -8.46
C ALA A 99 -3.77 -2.07 -8.02
N LEU A 100 -4.54 -1.34 -8.82
CA LEU A 100 -5.08 -0.03 -8.45
C LEU A 100 -5.94 -0.10 -7.19
N TRP A 101 -6.78 -1.12 -7.08
CA TRP A 101 -7.56 -1.33 -5.86
C TRP A 101 -6.68 -1.58 -4.65
N ALA A 102 -5.64 -2.42 -4.79
CA ALA A 102 -4.68 -2.67 -3.71
C ALA A 102 -3.99 -1.37 -3.24
N TYR A 103 -3.55 -0.54 -4.19
CA TYR A 103 -2.97 0.76 -3.89
C TYR A 103 -3.96 1.69 -3.17
N LEU A 104 -5.21 1.75 -3.61
CA LEU A 104 -6.24 2.56 -2.99
C LEU A 104 -6.54 2.12 -1.54
N VAL A 105 -6.60 0.80 -1.30
CA VAL A 105 -6.89 0.26 0.04
C VAL A 105 -5.74 0.48 1.02
N VAL A 106 -4.51 0.21 0.59
CA VAL A 106 -3.32 0.40 1.42
C VAL A 106 -3.03 1.88 1.63
N GLY A 107 -3.30 2.69 0.60
CA GLY A 107 -3.03 4.11 0.61
C GLY A 107 -1.55 4.44 0.47
N GLU A 108 -1.26 5.73 0.43
CA GLU A 108 0.10 6.22 0.54
C GLU A 108 0.57 6.10 1.99
N ARG A 109 1.66 5.39 2.19
CA ARG A 109 2.33 5.43 3.49
C ARG A 109 2.89 6.83 3.69
N LYS A 110 2.41 7.52 4.70
CA LYS A 110 3.07 8.73 5.17
C LYS A 110 4.44 8.31 5.71
N GLN A 111 5.46 8.62 4.95
CA GLN A 111 6.84 8.52 5.42
C GLN A 111 7.11 9.61 6.43
#